data_d088347d127c9b4574f83dcd86e24b58
#
_entry.id   d088347d127c9b4574f83dcd86e24b58
#
_cell.length_a   1.000
_cell.length_b   1.000
_cell.length_c   1.000
_cell.angle_alpha   90.00
_cell.angle_beta   90.00
_cell.angle_gamma   90.00
#
_symmetry.space_group_name_H-M   'P 1'
#
loop_
_entity.id
_entity.type
_entity.pdbx_description
1 polymer ?
#
loop_
_entity_poly.entity_id
_entity_poly.type
_entity_poly.pdbx_seq_one_letter_code
_entity_poly.pdbx_strand_id
1 'polypeptide(L)'
;AYIRFYRKVRYLKDMLQQPFSGELKLPETEDVTEELLGQLVENANIERQLTLNSTARQQSEMKDYYAKWVHQIKTPIAGLQLLLQMERSELGEAESQEKISEELYLKQIQNVTDIEEELFRIEEYVGMALQYQRLNSTSNDYILTQVSLDTVIRQVIHKYAKIMIRRKIHMHYEKTEATVISDEKWLAFVLEQLLSNAVKYTSEGEITIEVREESQQIWLEIRDTGIGICNEDI
;
A
#
# COMPACT_ATOMS: atom_id res chain seq x y z
N ALA A 1 -15.76 59.24 16.99
CA ALA A 1 -16.35 57.89 16.92
C ALA A 1 -16.71 57.50 15.47
N TYR A 2 -17.52 58.31 14.75
CA TYR A 2 -18.07 57.93 13.42
C TYR A 2 -17.01 57.75 12.32
N ILE A 3 -15.97 58.62 12.27
CA ILE A 3 -14.91 58.56 11.28
C ILE A 3 -13.99 57.30 11.48
N ARG A 4 -13.77 56.90 12.76
CA ARG A 4 -12.99 55.71 13.10
C ARG A 4 -13.74 54.41 12.67
N PHE A 5 -15.03 54.37 12.92
CA PHE A 5 -15.91 53.29 12.49
C PHE A 5 -15.93 53.11 10.95
N TYR A 6 -16.11 54.22 10.22
CA TYR A 6 -16.16 54.17 8.74
C TYR A 6 -14.84 53.75 8.09
N ARG A 7 -13.71 54.19 8.64
CA ARG A 7 -12.37 53.75 8.18
C ARG A 7 -12.19 52.24 8.42
N LYS A 8 -12.66 51.73 9.53
CA LYS A 8 -12.58 50.33 9.93
C LYS A 8 -13.44 49.43 9.03
N VAL A 9 -14.68 49.83 8.78
CA VAL A 9 -15.57 49.10 7.84
C VAL A 9 -15.01 49.09 6.42
N ARG A 10 -14.43 50.20 5.98
CA ARG A 10 -13.79 50.26 4.65
C ARG A 10 -12.59 49.33 4.56
N TYR A 11 -11.73 49.33 5.56
CA TYR A 11 -10.59 48.42 5.64
C TYR A 11 -10.99 46.94 5.60
N LEU A 12 -12.01 46.56 6.39
CA LEU A 12 -12.51 45.18 6.38
C LEU A 12 -13.17 44.81 5.05
N LYS A 13 -13.88 45.73 4.39
CA LYS A 13 -14.42 45.49 3.04
C LYS A 13 -13.35 45.32 1.99
N ASP A 14 -12.28 46.11 2.04
CA ASP A 14 -11.15 45.98 1.11
C ASP A 14 -10.41 44.65 1.32
N MET A 15 -10.29 44.18 2.56
CA MET A 15 -9.73 42.86 2.87
C MET A 15 -10.60 41.70 2.37
N LEU A 16 -11.95 41.83 2.42
CA LEU A 16 -12.86 40.80 1.91
C LEU A 16 -12.80 40.65 0.37
N GLN A 17 -12.34 41.69 -0.34
CA GLN A 17 -12.25 41.68 -1.81
C GLN A 17 -10.89 41.18 -2.32
N GLN A 18 -9.88 41.06 -1.46
CA GLN A 18 -8.57 40.54 -1.86
C GLN A 18 -8.53 39.00 -1.76
N PRO A 19 -7.94 38.30 -2.74
CA PRO A 19 -7.74 36.88 -2.61
C PRO A 19 -6.84 36.56 -1.41
N PHE A 20 -7.31 35.71 -0.54
CA PHE A 20 -6.64 35.30 0.70
C PHE A 20 -5.31 34.61 0.39
N SER A 21 -4.23 35.36 0.26
CA SER A 21 -2.87 34.85 0.09
C SER A 21 -1.94 35.51 1.13
N GLY A 22 -2.01 35.07 2.40
CA GLY A 22 -1.10 35.56 3.43
C GLY A 22 -1.68 35.56 4.85
N GLU A 23 -0.83 35.86 5.83
CA GLU A 23 -1.24 36.08 7.21
C GLU A 23 -2.21 37.25 7.32
N LEU A 24 -3.40 37.01 7.87
CA LEU A 24 -4.39 38.06 8.14
C LEU A 24 -3.95 38.79 9.41
N LYS A 25 -3.32 39.96 9.26
CA LYS A 25 -3.06 40.85 10.40
C LYS A 25 -4.28 41.74 10.64
N LEU A 26 -5.04 41.43 11.68
CA LEU A 26 -6.14 42.28 12.11
C LEU A 26 -5.58 43.51 12.83
N PRO A 27 -6.24 44.72 12.69
CA PRO A 27 -5.81 45.90 13.40
C PRO A 27 -6.00 45.75 14.92
N GLU A 28 -5.06 46.28 15.69
CA GLU A 28 -5.18 46.35 17.15
C GLU A 28 -6.47 47.04 17.57
N THR A 29 -7.20 46.46 18.51
CA THR A 29 -8.50 46.96 18.97
C THR A 29 -8.56 46.96 20.48
N GLU A 30 -9.29 47.94 21.02
CA GLU A 30 -9.61 48.06 22.46
C GLU A 30 -10.96 47.40 22.80
N ASP A 31 -11.67 46.84 21.79
CA ASP A 31 -12.99 46.21 21.96
C ASP A 31 -12.85 44.70 22.07
N VAL A 32 -13.27 44.13 23.20
CA VAL A 32 -13.19 42.71 23.50
C VAL A 32 -13.91 41.85 22.47
N THR A 33 -15.00 42.33 21.87
CA THR A 33 -15.73 41.61 20.82
C THR A 33 -14.91 41.50 19.52
N GLU A 34 -14.16 42.55 19.18
CA GLU A 34 -13.28 42.53 18.00
C GLU A 34 -12.05 41.68 18.23
N GLU A 35 -11.52 41.66 19.45
CA GLU A 35 -10.40 40.79 19.82
C GLU A 35 -10.82 39.32 19.73
N LEU A 36 -12.00 38.94 20.25
CA LEU A 36 -12.53 37.57 20.13
C LEU A 36 -12.81 37.17 18.69
N LEU A 37 -13.34 38.07 17.84
CA LEU A 37 -13.50 37.82 16.41
C LEU A 37 -12.16 37.64 15.71
N GLY A 38 -11.15 38.42 16.11
CA GLY A 38 -9.77 38.25 15.64
C GLY A 38 -9.22 36.88 15.93
N GLN A 39 -9.35 36.41 17.16
CA GLN A 39 -8.91 35.07 17.57
C GLN A 39 -9.65 33.96 16.81
N LEU A 40 -10.97 34.11 16.57
CA LEU A 40 -11.74 33.15 15.78
C LEU A 40 -11.24 33.06 14.33
N VAL A 41 -10.96 34.20 13.70
CA VAL A 41 -10.44 34.24 12.32
C VAL A 41 -9.04 33.64 12.27
N GLU A 42 -8.18 33.94 13.23
CA GLU A 42 -6.83 33.39 13.33
C GLU A 42 -6.85 31.87 13.51
N ASN A 43 -7.68 31.36 14.43
CA ASN A 43 -7.86 29.93 14.63
C ASN A 43 -8.39 29.24 13.36
N ALA A 44 -9.38 29.82 12.68
CA ALA A 44 -9.91 29.31 11.42
C ALA A 44 -8.84 29.29 10.31
N ASN A 45 -7.94 30.29 10.25
CA ASN A 45 -6.83 30.33 9.31
C ASN A 45 -5.78 29.25 9.63
N ILE A 46 -5.43 29.06 10.90
CA ILE A 46 -4.52 28.00 11.33
C ILE A 46 -5.07 26.63 10.94
N GLU A 47 -6.32 26.36 11.24
CA GLU A 47 -7.00 25.11 10.91
C GLU A 47 -7.03 24.88 9.38
N ARG A 48 -7.33 25.92 8.62
CA ARG A 48 -7.29 25.88 7.16
C ARG A 48 -5.88 25.59 6.63
N GLN A 49 -4.84 26.23 7.17
CA GLN A 49 -3.46 25.97 6.77
C GLN A 49 -3.02 24.54 7.10
N LEU A 50 -3.39 24.04 8.27
CA LEU A 50 -3.12 22.64 8.65
C LEU A 50 -3.78 21.68 7.67
N THR A 51 -5.04 21.94 7.31
CA THR A 51 -5.79 21.13 6.34
C THR A 51 -5.15 21.17 4.94
N LEU A 52 -4.77 22.35 4.46
CA LEU A 52 -4.10 22.50 3.16
C LEU A 52 -2.73 21.80 3.14
N ASN A 53 -1.95 21.93 4.20
CA ASN A 53 -0.66 21.28 4.32
C ASN A 53 -0.80 19.75 4.38
N SER A 54 -1.78 19.23 5.13
CA SER A 54 -2.06 17.80 5.19
C SER A 54 -2.51 17.25 3.84
N THR A 55 -3.38 17.97 3.12
CA THR A 55 -3.83 17.58 1.77
C THR A 55 -2.67 17.60 0.76
N ALA A 56 -1.83 18.63 0.78
CA ALA A 56 -0.66 18.73 -0.09
C ALA A 56 0.34 17.60 0.19
N ARG A 57 0.54 17.26 1.47
CA ARG A 57 1.39 16.15 1.88
C ARG A 57 0.83 14.82 1.37
N GLN A 58 -0.46 14.55 1.58
CA GLN A 58 -1.12 13.33 1.07
C GLN A 58 -1.00 13.21 -0.45
N GLN A 59 -1.19 14.32 -1.20
CA GLN A 59 -1.03 14.32 -2.65
C GLN A 59 0.41 14.02 -3.08
N SER A 60 1.41 14.54 -2.35
CA SER A 60 2.82 14.24 -2.61
C SER A 60 3.14 12.77 -2.35
N GLU A 61 2.73 12.26 -1.20
CA GLU A 61 2.91 10.86 -0.82
C GLU A 61 2.24 9.91 -1.84
N MET A 62 1.06 10.28 -2.33
CA MET A 62 0.35 9.53 -3.39
C MET A 62 1.12 9.53 -4.71
N LYS A 63 1.67 10.67 -5.14
CA LYS A 63 2.49 10.75 -6.36
C LYS A 63 3.74 9.89 -6.26
N ASP A 64 4.43 9.93 -5.12
CA ASP A 64 5.65 9.15 -4.88
C ASP A 64 5.34 7.65 -4.85
N TYR A 65 4.20 7.28 -4.24
CA TYR A 65 3.72 5.90 -4.24
C TYR A 65 3.43 5.40 -5.67
N TYR A 66 2.68 6.18 -6.48
CA TYR A 66 2.39 5.79 -7.86
C TYR A 66 3.65 5.72 -8.73
N ALA A 67 4.61 6.61 -8.53
CA ALA A 67 5.88 6.56 -9.25
C ALA A 67 6.66 5.26 -8.95
N LYS A 68 6.74 4.87 -7.68
CA LYS A 68 7.35 3.60 -7.26
C LYS A 68 6.59 2.40 -7.83
N TRP A 69 5.27 2.42 -7.76
CA TRP A 69 4.41 1.37 -8.27
C TRP A 69 4.57 1.15 -9.80
N VAL A 70 4.55 2.25 -10.58
CA VAL A 70 4.80 2.16 -12.04
C VAL A 70 6.16 1.55 -12.33
N HIS A 71 7.18 1.89 -11.56
CA HIS A 71 8.51 1.31 -11.71
C HIS A 71 8.52 -0.20 -11.38
N GLN A 72 7.85 -0.59 -10.31
CA GLN A 72 7.75 -1.99 -9.89
C GLN A 72 6.99 -2.87 -10.89
N ILE A 73 5.97 -2.34 -11.56
CA ILE A 73 5.26 -3.06 -12.63
C ILE A 73 6.08 -3.14 -13.92
N LYS A 74 6.85 -2.11 -14.27
CA LYS A 74 7.68 -2.13 -15.48
C LYS A 74 8.70 -3.26 -15.46
N THR A 75 9.24 -3.61 -14.29
CA THR A 75 10.27 -4.65 -14.14
C THR A 75 9.76 -6.03 -14.54
N PRO A 76 8.67 -6.57 -13.98
CA PRO A 76 8.13 -7.87 -14.40
C PRO A 76 7.61 -7.85 -15.85
N ILE A 77 7.05 -6.73 -16.34
CA ILE A 77 6.67 -6.61 -17.75
C ILE A 77 7.88 -6.76 -18.67
N ALA A 78 9.01 -6.12 -18.33
CA ALA A 78 10.24 -6.25 -19.10
C ALA A 78 10.77 -7.69 -19.04
N GLY A 79 10.68 -8.37 -17.89
CA GLY A 79 10.99 -9.79 -17.74
C GLY A 79 10.16 -10.68 -18.65
N LEU A 80 8.84 -10.49 -18.65
CA LEU A 80 7.92 -11.20 -19.55
C LEU A 80 8.25 -10.97 -21.02
N GLN A 81 8.54 -9.74 -21.41
CA GLN A 81 8.90 -9.41 -22.79
C GLN A 81 10.18 -10.14 -23.23
N LEU A 82 11.18 -10.19 -22.33
CA LEU A 82 12.44 -10.90 -22.58
C LEU A 82 12.20 -12.40 -22.75
N LEU A 83 11.43 -13.03 -21.85
CA LEU A 83 11.08 -14.44 -21.91
C LEU A 83 10.34 -14.79 -23.21
N LEU A 84 9.36 -13.99 -23.59
CA LEU A 84 8.63 -14.16 -24.86
C LEU A 84 9.52 -13.98 -26.09
N GLN A 85 10.52 -13.09 -26.02
CA GLN A 85 11.47 -12.89 -27.11
C GLN A 85 12.40 -14.08 -27.26
N MET A 86 12.88 -14.64 -26.14
CA MET A 86 13.70 -15.85 -26.11
C MET A 86 12.95 -17.03 -26.71
N GLU A 87 11.70 -17.24 -26.30
CA GLU A 87 10.88 -18.36 -26.82
C GLU A 87 10.59 -18.23 -28.32
N ARG A 88 10.35 -17.01 -28.84
CA ARG A 88 10.23 -16.79 -30.29
C ARG A 88 11.50 -17.10 -31.06
N SER A 89 12.67 -16.79 -30.49
CA SER A 89 13.95 -17.10 -31.13
C SER A 89 14.18 -18.59 -31.21
N GLU A 90 13.88 -19.34 -30.15
CA GLU A 90 14.01 -20.79 -30.07
C GLU A 90 13.04 -21.54 -31.00
N LEU A 91 11.80 -21.08 -31.08
CA LEU A 91 10.82 -21.64 -32.02
C LEU A 91 11.28 -21.47 -33.49
N GLY A 92 11.88 -20.31 -33.83
CA GLY A 92 12.44 -20.07 -35.15
C GLY A 92 13.60 -20.97 -35.49
N GLU A 93 14.40 -21.40 -34.51
CA GLU A 93 15.49 -22.37 -34.71
C GLU A 93 14.99 -23.83 -34.73
N ALA A 94 13.93 -24.15 -33.94
CA ALA A 94 13.36 -25.48 -33.84
C ALA A 94 12.58 -25.91 -35.08
N GLU A 95 11.97 -24.96 -35.84
CA GLU A 95 11.34 -25.27 -37.15
C GLU A 95 12.32 -25.89 -38.15
N SER A 96 13.63 -25.77 -37.89
CA SER A 96 14.68 -26.32 -38.73
C SER A 96 15.10 -27.76 -38.35
N GLN A 97 14.57 -28.32 -37.25
CA GLN A 97 14.93 -29.65 -36.74
C GLN A 97 13.72 -30.45 -36.26
N GLU A 98 13.43 -31.53 -36.92
CA GLU A 98 12.28 -32.44 -36.78
C GLU A 98 12.24 -33.27 -35.47
N LYS A 99 13.01 -32.93 -34.43
CA LYS A 99 13.03 -33.63 -33.13
C LYS A 99 12.94 -32.66 -31.99
N ILE A 100 11.76 -32.59 -31.34
CA ILE A 100 11.63 -32.02 -30.01
C ILE A 100 12.41 -32.92 -29.06
N SER A 101 13.57 -32.48 -28.61
CA SER A 101 14.34 -33.18 -27.57
C SER A 101 13.68 -32.98 -26.22
N GLU A 102 13.84 -33.97 -25.32
CA GLU A 102 13.35 -33.86 -23.92
C GLU A 102 13.87 -32.59 -23.24
N GLU A 103 15.04 -32.13 -23.61
CA GLU A 103 15.66 -30.89 -23.15
C GLU A 103 14.88 -29.64 -23.57
N LEU A 104 14.38 -29.58 -24.80
CA LEU A 104 13.52 -28.48 -25.28
C LEU A 104 12.19 -28.45 -24.54
N TYR A 105 11.61 -29.60 -24.26
CA TYR A 105 10.35 -29.70 -23.49
C TYR A 105 10.51 -29.19 -22.05
N LEU A 106 11.60 -29.59 -21.37
CA LEU A 106 11.92 -29.12 -20.02
C LEU A 106 12.15 -27.61 -19.99
N LYS A 107 12.81 -27.07 -21.02
CA LYS A 107 13.05 -25.63 -21.13
C LYS A 107 11.74 -24.83 -21.34
N GLN A 108 10.82 -25.36 -22.15
CA GLN A 108 9.50 -24.74 -22.34
C GLN A 108 8.70 -24.72 -21.04
N ILE A 109 8.71 -25.80 -20.25
CA ILE A 109 8.06 -25.82 -18.93
C ILE A 109 8.68 -24.76 -18.02
N GLN A 110 10.00 -24.61 -18.03
CA GLN A 110 10.68 -23.62 -17.22
C GLN A 110 10.26 -22.19 -17.63
N ASN A 111 10.25 -21.89 -18.94
CA ASN A 111 9.84 -20.59 -19.46
C ASN A 111 8.39 -20.23 -19.09
N VAL A 112 7.45 -21.19 -19.21
CA VAL A 112 6.06 -21.00 -18.78
C VAL A 112 5.97 -20.69 -17.28
N THR A 113 6.76 -21.39 -16.48
CA THR A 113 6.80 -21.20 -15.04
C THR A 113 7.35 -19.81 -14.65
N ASP A 114 8.36 -19.34 -15.36
CA ASP A 114 8.96 -18.01 -15.15
C ASP A 114 7.97 -16.91 -15.57
N ILE A 115 7.21 -17.11 -16.65
CA ILE A 115 6.13 -16.22 -17.09
C ILE A 115 5.02 -16.16 -16.02
N GLU A 116 4.61 -17.31 -15.47
CA GLU A 116 3.62 -17.33 -14.37
C GLU A 116 4.09 -16.56 -13.14
N GLU A 117 5.38 -16.63 -12.78
CA GLU A 117 5.94 -15.89 -11.65
C GLU A 117 5.92 -14.37 -11.88
N GLU A 118 6.30 -13.92 -13.08
CA GLU A 118 6.26 -12.50 -13.40
C GLU A 118 4.82 -11.96 -13.47
N LEU A 119 3.87 -12.76 -13.98
CA LEU A 119 2.45 -12.42 -13.98
C LEU A 119 1.92 -12.28 -12.55
N PHE A 120 2.27 -13.23 -11.66
CA PHE A 120 1.90 -13.18 -10.25
C PHE A 120 2.42 -11.89 -9.59
N ARG A 121 3.67 -11.49 -9.86
CA ARG A 121 4.21 -10.21 -9.35
C ARG A 121 3.42 -9.00 -9.83
N ILE A 122 2.99 -9.01 -11.09
CA ILE A 122 2.14 -7.92 -11.63
C ILE A 122 0.80 -7.87 -10.89
N GLU A 123 0.16 -9.02 -10.66
CA GLU A 123 -1.10 -9.12 -9.92
C GLU A 123 -0.96 -8.58 -8.49
N GLU A 124 0.14 -8.90 -7.79
CA GLU A 124 0.43 -8.37 -6.47
C GLU A 124 0.56 -6.84 -6.47
N TYR A 125 1.34 -6.29 -7.42
CA TYR A 125 1.52 -4.84 -7.51
C TYR A 125 0.21 -4.11 -7.86
N VAL A 126 -0.61 -4.66 -8.75
CA VAL A 126 -1.93 -4.12 -9.06
C VAL A 126 -2.84 -4.16 -7.84
N GLY A 127 -2.84 -5.28 -7.11
CA GLY A 127 -3.59 -5.44 -5.86
C GLY A 127 -3.21 -4.39 -4.81
N MET A 128 -1.91 -4.17 -4.59
CA MET A 128 -1.41 -3.13 -3.68
C MET A 128 -1.86 -1.72 -4.09
N ALA A 129 -1.79 -1.39 -5.38
CA ALA A 129 -2.19 -0.07 -5.87
C ALA A 129 -3.69 0.19 -5.67
N LEU A 130 -4.53 -0.81 -5.94
CA LEU A 130 -5.98 -0.71 -5.73
C LEU A 130 -6.34 -0.57 -4.24
N GLN A 131 -5.63 -1.25 -3.35
CA GLN A 131 -5.84 -1.11 -1.90
C GLN A 131 -5.38 0.24 -1.39
N TYR A 132 -4.23 0.74 -1.86
CA TYR A 132 -3.78 2.09 -1.51
C TYR A 132 -4.78 3.17 -1.94
N GLN A 133 -5.40 3.02 -3.10
CA GLN A 133 -6.46 3.92 -3.56
C GLN A 133 -7.68 3.89 -2.61
N ARG A 134 -8.05 2.71 -2.09
CA ARG A 134 -9.14 2.57 -1.13
C ARG A 134 -8.85 3.22 0.22
N LEU A 135 -7.60 3.17 0.72
CA LEU A 135 -7.19 3.83 1.96
C LEU A 135 -7.41 5.34 1.91
N ASN A 136 -7.25 5.94 0.72
CA ASN A 136 -7.40 7.39 0.51
C ASN A 136 -8.83 7.80 0.10
N SER A 137 -9.76 6.85 -0.07
CA SER A 137 -11.16 7.16 -0.32
C SER A 137 -11.85 7.57 0.97
N THR A 138 -12.64 8.64 0.93
CA THR A 138 -13.42 9.15 2.08
C THR A 138 -14.55 8.21 2.52
N SER A 139 -14.85 7.17 1.74
CA SER A 139 -15.83 6.13 2.05
C SER A 139 -15.11 4.85 2.51
N ASN A 140 -14.58 4.87 3.73
CA ASN A 140 -14.08 3.65 4.36
C ASN A 140 -15.28 2.85 4.90
N ASP A 141 -16.02 2.20 4.01
CA ASP A 141 -17.06 1.27 4.39
C ASP A 141 -16.41 -0.07 4.84
N TYR A 142 -15.83 -0.06 6.05
CA TYR A 142 -15.37 -1.29 6.69
C TYR A 142 -16.57 -2.15 7.07
N ILE A 143 -16.60 -3.38 6.59
CA ILE A 143 -17.62 -4.36 6.97
C ILE A 143 -17.05 -5.24 8.09
N LEU A 144 -17.26 -4.81 9.32
CA LEU A 144 -16.81 -5.57 10.50
C LEU A 144 -17.71 -6.77 10.73
N THR A 145 -17.13 -7.95 10.61
CA THR A 145 -17.79 -9.25 10.85
C THR A 145 -16.93 -10.14 11.73
N GLN A 146 -17.51 -11.21 12.23
CA GLN A 146 -16.72 -12.25 12.91
C GLN A 146 -15.99 -13.08 11.84
N VAL A 147 -14.66 -13.00 11.83
CA VAL A 147 -13.77 -13.61 10.84
C VAL A 147 -12.99 -14.75 11.49
N SER A 148 -12.98 -15.93 10.87
CA SER A 148 -12.12 -17.04 11.25
C SER A 148 -10.69 -16.79 10.76
N LEU A 149 -9.73 -16.72 11.69
CA LEU A 149 -8.32 -16.55 11.34
C LEU A 149 -7.79 -17.74 10.52
N ASP A 150 -8.19 -18.97 10.85
CA ASP A 150 -7.77 -20.16 10.11
C ASP A 150 -8.13 -20.07 8.63
N THR A 151 -9.36 -19.64 8.33
CA THR A 151 -9.83 -19.51 6.95
C THR A 151 -8.99 -18.52 6.16
N VAL A 152 -8.77 -17.34 6.71
CA VAL A 152 -8.01 -16.28 6.03
C VAL A 152 -6.54 -16.66 5.88
N ILE A 153 -5.91 -17.20 6.94
CA ILE A 153 -4.51 -17.63 6.90
C ILE A 153 -4.30 -18.71 5.85
N ARG A 154 -5.15 -19.74 5.81
CA ARG A 154 -5.04 -20.81 4.79
C ARG A 154 -5.24 -20.30 3.37
N GLN A 155 -6.16 -19.39 3.16
CA GLN A 155 -6.36 -18.75 1.86
C GLN A 155 -5.10 -18.03 1.41
N VAL A 156 -4.47 -17.25 2.29
CA VAL A 156 -3.24 -16.54 2.01
C VAL A 156 -2.06 -17.50 1.77
N ILE A 157 -1.89 -18.52 2.61
CA ILE A 157 -0.86 -19.56 2.39
C ILE A 157 -1.03 -20.23 1.03
N HIS A 158 -2.27 -20.57 0.65
CA HIS A 158 -2.54 -21.23 -0.63
C HIS A 158 -2.15 -20.39 -1.83
N LYS A 159 -2.36 -19.07 -1.75
CA LYS A 159 -1.96 -18.12 -2.80
C LYS A 159 -0.46 -18.16 -3.09
N TYR A 160 0.38 -18.31 -2.04
CA TYR A 160 1.84 -18.33 -2.17
C TYR A 160 2.45 -19.74 -2.27
N ALA A 161 1.64 -20.81 -2.17
CA ALA A 161 2.11 -22.17 -2.08
C ALA A 161 3.03 -22.57 -3.24
N LYS A 162 2.67 -22.25 -4.49
CA LYS A 162 3.49 -22.56 -5.67
C LYS A 162 4.89 -21.96 -5.58
N ILE A 163 4.99 -20.68 -5.15
CA ILE A 163 6.27 -19.98 -5.04
C ILE A 163 7.11 -20.55 -3.91
N MET A 164 6.49 -20.84 -2.76
CA MET A 164 7.19 -21.44 -1.62
C MET A 164 7.75 -22.81 -1.96
N ILE A 165 6.98 -23.69 -2.62
CA ILE A 165 7.44 -25.00 -3.07
C ILE A 165 8.64 -24.87 -4.01
N ARG A 166 8.56 -23.96 -5.00
CA ARG A 166 9.65 -23.72 -5.97
C ARG A 166 10.93 -23.26 -5.30
N ARG A 167 10.82 -22.37 -4.30
CA ARG A 167 11.97 -21.82 -3.54
C ARG A 167 12.43 -22.72 -2.39
N LYS A 168 11.81 -23.90 -2.22
CA LYS A 168 12.09 -24.81 -1.10
C LYS A 168 11.91 -24.14 0.27
N ILE A 169 10.90 -23.30 0.38
CA ILE A 169 10.51 -22.65 1.64
C ILE A 169 9.50 -23.58 2.33
N HIS A 170 9.81 -23.97 3.56
CA HIS A 170 8.93 -24.79 4.38
C HIS A 170 7.97 -23.88 5.15
N MET A 171 6.64 -24.11 4.99
CA MET A 171 5.60 -23.40 5.70
C MET A 171 5.17 -24.18 6.93
N HIS A 172 5.26 -23.55 8.10
CA HIS A 172 4.77 -24.10 9.37
C HIS A 172 3.56 -23.29 9.83
N TYR A 173 2.42 -23.94 9.90
CA TYR A 173 1.18 -23.36 10.41
C TYR A 173 0.31 -24.43 11.06
N GLU A 174 -0.10 -24.18 12.30
CA GLU A 174 -1.04 -25.02 13.01
C GLU A 174 -2.44 -24.40 13.00
N LYS A 175 -3.46 -25.24 12.76
CA LYS A 175 -4.85 -24.83 12.72
C LYS A 175 -5.24 -24.11 14.02
N THR A 176 -6.01 -23.00 13.89
CA THR A 176 -6.56 -22.27 15.03
C THR A 176 -8.09 -22.19 14.95
N GLU A 177 -8.76 -22.14 16.10
CA GLU A 177 -10.20 -21.86 16.22
C GLU A 177 -10.45 -20.36 16.52
N ALA A 178 -9.41 -19.54 16.57
CA ALA A 178 -9.50 -18.12 16.92
C ALA A 178 -10.33 -17.35 15.89
N THR A 179 -11.18 -16.44 16.40
CA THR A 179 -12.02 -15.55 15.59
C THR A 179 -11.83 -14.11 16.05
N VAL A 180 -11.86 -13.17 15.12
CA VAL A 180 -11.71 -11.73 15.38
C VAL A 180 -12.87 -10.96 14.76
N ILE A 181 -13.20 -9.79 15.33
CA ILE A 181 -14.09 -8.83 14.68
C ILE A 181 -13.24 -7.95 13.78
N SER A 182 -13.36 -8.15 12.48
CA SER A 182 -12.55 -7.43 11.48
C SER A 182 -13.28 -7.36 10.14
N ASP A 183 -12.71 -6.61 9.21
CA ASP A 183 -13.05 -6.73 7.79
C ASP A 183 -12.16 -7.82 7.18
N GLU A 184 -12.79 -8.89 6.67
CA GLU A 184 -12.10 -10.06 6.14
C GLU A 184 -11.13 -9.71 4.99
N LYS A 185 -11.55 -8.80 4.11
CA LYS A 185 -10.73 -8.39 2.94
C LYS A 185 -9.50 -7.61 3.37
N TRP A 186 -9.66 -6.71 4.35
CA TRP A 186 -8.54 -5.95 4.88
C TRP A 186 -7.57 -6.83 5.68
N LEU A 187 -8.10 -7.74 6.46
CA LEU A 187 -7.28 -8.70 7.20
C LEU A 187 -6.48 -9.60 6.25
N ALA A 188 -7.14 -10.15 5.22
CA ALA A 188 -6.48 -10.93 4.17
C ALA A 188 -5.38 -10.12 3.49
N PHE A 189 -5.64 -8.86 3.14
CA PHE A 189 -4.64 -7.98 2.52
C PHE A 189 -3.41 -7.77 3.40
N VAL A 190 -3.59 -7.49 4.71
CA VAL A 190 -2.46 -7.32 5.64
C VAL A 190 -1.64 -8.60 5.71
N LEU A 191 -2.29 -9.75 5.83
CA LEU A 191 -1.61 -11.05 5.87
C LEU A 191 -0.89 -11.37 4.56
N GLU A 192 -1.51 -11.05 3.42
CA GLU A 192 -0.86 -11.17 2.10
C GLU A 192 0.41 -10.33 2.02
N GLN A 193 0.39 -9.09 2.49
CA GLN A 193 1.57 -8.23 2.48
C GLN A 193 2.70 -8.76 3.36
N LEU A 194 2.37 -9.24 4.56
CA LEU A 194 3.34 -9.81 5.47
C LEU A 194 3.95 -11.10 4.91
N LEU A 195 3.11 -12.00 4.38
CA LEU A 195 3.59 -13.26 3.79
C LEU A 195 4.35 -13.02 2.49
N SER A 196 3.94 -12.08 1.65
CA SER A 196 4.66 -11.66 0.45
C SER A 196 6.08 -11.20 0.80
N ASN A 197 6.23 -10.36 1.83
CA ASN A 197 7.54 -9.92 2.30
C ASN A 197 8.37 -11.11 2.81
N ALA A 198 7.81 -11.97 3.64
CA ALA A 198 8.50 -13.16 4.14
C ALA A 198 8.99 -14.05 2.99
N VAL A 199 8.14 -14.33 1.99
CA VAL A 199 8.51 -15.12 0.80
C VAL A 199 9.55 -14.42 -0.06
N LYS A 200 9.45 -13.10 -0.22
CA LYS A 200 10.39 -12.29 -1.02
C LYS A 200 11.80 -12.31 -0.45
N TYR A 201 11.94 -12.18 0.87
CA TYR A 201 13.23 -12.05 1.54
C TYR A 201 13.80 -13.36 2.05
N THR A 202 13.08 -14.48 1.91
CA THR A 202 13.55 -15.83 2.17
C THR A 202 13.85 -16.54 0.85
N SER A 203 15.13 -16.79 0.56
CA SER A 203 15.53 -17.50 -0.67
C SER A 203 15.27 -19.00 -0.56
N GLU A 204 15.57 -19.59 0.59
CA GLU A 204 15.26 -20.96 1.03
C GLU A 204 15.22 -20.97 2.57
N GLY A 205 14.49 -21.88 3.19
CA GLY A 205 14.37 -21.96 4.64
C GLY A 205 12.93 -22.16 5.10
N GLU A 206 12.51 -21.41 6.13
CA GLU A 206 11.24 -21.65 6.80
C GLU A 206 10.46 -20.35 7.01
N ILE A 207 9.14 -20.44 6.91
CA ILE A 207 8.19 -19.40 7.33
C ILE A 207 7.23 -20.04 8.30
N THR A 208 7.07 -19.43 9.48
CA THR A 208 6.17 -19.91 10.54
C THR A 208 5.08 -18.88 10.78
N ILE A 209 3.82 -19.33 10.84
CA ILE A 209 2.68 -18.51 11.26
C ILE A 209 2.14 -19.10 12.54
N GLU A 210 2.15 -18.32 13.62
CA GLU A 210 1.61 -18.72 14.92
C GLU A 210 0.46 -17.80 15.35
N VAL A 211 -0.59 -18.38 15.90
CA VAL A 211 -1.70 -17.65 16.52
C VAL A 211 -1.77 -18.03 17.98
N ARG A 212 -1.69 -17.03 18.85
CA ARG A 212 -1.76 -17.21 20.31
C ARG A 212 -2.89 -16.36 20.88
N GLU A 213 -3.63 -16.94 21.82
CA GLU A 213 -4.64 -16.23 22.57
C GLU A 213 -4.13 -15.96 23.99
N GLU A 214 -3.95 -14.67 24.33
CA GLU A 214 -3.46 -14.26 25.64
C GLU A 214 -4.30 -13.10 26.18
N SER A 215 -4.86 -13.26 27.40
CA SER A 215 -5.50 -12.17 28.17
C SER A 215 -6.52 -11.34 27.36
N GLN A 216 -7.40 -11.98 26.59
CA GLN A 216 -8.40 -11.35 25.70
C GLN A 216 -7.83 -10.67 24.44
N GLN A 217 -6.59 -10.96 24.11
CA GLN A 217 -5.96 -10.52 22.87
C GLN A 217 -5.57 -11.73 22.03
N ILE A 218 -5.63 -11.55 20.71
CA ILE A 218 -5.15 -12.55 19.76
C ILE A 218 -3.88 -11.99 19.13
N TRP A 219 -2.80 -12.73 19.26
CA TRP A 219 -1.52 -12.45 18.64
C TRP A 219 -1.35 -13.32 17.42
N LEU A 220 -1.08 -12.70 16.29
CA LEU A 220 -0.69 -13.38 15.06
C LEU A 220 0.76 -12.99 14.76
N GLU A 221 1.64 -13.97 14.75
CA GLU A 221 3.08 -13.80 14.49
C GLU A 221 3.44 -14.47 13.17
N ILE A 222 4.15 -13.77 12.31
CA ILE A 222 4.77 -14.33 11.10
C ILE A 222 6.26 -14.17 11.25
N ARG A 223 6.98 -15.30 11.22
CA ARG A 223 8.44 -15.36 11.35
C ARG A 223 9.03 -16.01 10.10
N ASP A 224 10.06 -15.44 9.57
CA ASP A 224 10.83 -15.97 8.44
C ASP A 224 12.32 -16.15 8.82
N THR A 225 13.01 -16.97 8.05
CA THR A 225 14.46 -17.19 8.17
C THR A 225 15.24 -16.44 7.09
N GLY A 226 14.67 -15.36 6.56
CA GLY A 226 15.25 -14.56 5.50
C GLY A 226 16.42 -13.68 5.94
N ILE A 227 16.80 -12.74 5.08
CA ILE A 227 17.97 -11.87 5.29
C ILE A 227 17.78 -10.84 6.42
N GLY A 228 16.54 -10.70 6.96
CA GLY A 228 16.20 -9.71 7.97
C GLY A 228 16.14 -8.28 7.42
N ILE A 229 15.91 -7.32 8.32
CA ILE A 229 15.86 -5.88 8.01
C ILE A 229 17.13 -5.23 8.57
N CYS A 230 17.85 -4.47 7.74
CA CYS A 230 19.02 -3.72 8.20
C CYS A 230 18.61 -2.62 9.19
N ASN A 231 19.47 -2.35 10.18
CA ASN A 231 19.21 -1.29 11.19
C ASN A 231 19.03 0.12 10.58
N GLU A 232 19.49 0.34 9.35
CA GLU A 232 19.34 1.60 8.63
C GLU A 232 17.96 1.76 7.98
N ASP A 233 17.19 0.66 7.88
CA ASP A 233 15.86 0.61 7.23
C ASP A 233 14.71 0.51 8.28
N ILE A 234 15.04 0.56 9.59
CA ILE A 234 14.10 0.60 10.70
C ILE A 234 13.94 2.04 11.18
#